data_06ce8525350894e0cd403bbcbc867923
#
_entry.id   06ce8525350894e0cd403bbcbc867923
#
_cell.length_a   1.000
_cell.length_b   1.000
_cell.length_c   1.000
_cell.angle_alpha   90.00
_cell.angle_beta   90.00
_cell.angle_gamma   90.00
#
_symmetry.space_group_name_H-M   'P 1'
#
loop_
_entity.id
_entity.type
_entity.pdbx_description
1 polymer ?
#
loop_
_entity_poly.entity_id
_entity_poly.type
_entity_poly.pdbx_seq_one_letter_code
_entity_poly.pdbx_strand_id
1 'polypeptide(L)'
;MSKAREASGASDLLFLAHRIPFPPNKGDKIRSFNLLRHLSGHFRIHLGAFVDDPNDWRYRDDVAAYCASLCLLPLNPRWAKLRSLSGLLTGEALTLPYYRNRRMRGWVRETLASSGPMRALAFSSAMAQYLPALRTAKLSRAVELPQVVDLVDVDSDKWRQYAQGHRGPMRWIYAREARRLLAFERTVAARASASVLVSEQEAALFRELIQDQDQTRQRVEGQASDTSAHVHAIDNGVDTDYFSPEHDHPNPYPPGSANLVFTGAMDYWANVDAVRFFADAVLPFIQQTLPEARLVIVGSRPTPEVRALGERPGIAVTGTVPDVRPYLAHAQGAVAPLRIARGVQNKVLEAMAMGCPVVATPQALDGLRACNGMDWLVAEEPEPLAALARRLLQLRGEERARLGEKARACVIEHYSWSEHLDRLVRLLQAEPEPESNPGPEPIGAES
;
A
#
# COMPACT_ATOMS: atom_id res chain seq x y z
N MET A 1 -12.41 -18.00 19.99
CA MET A 1 -13.80 -18.25 19.57
C MET A 1 -13.92 -17.82 18.12
N SER A 2 -14.23 -18.73 17.22
CA SER A 2 -14.26 -18.55 15.77
C SER A 2 -15.17 -17.39 15.36
N LYS A 3 -14.62 -16.32 14.76
CA LYS A 3 -15.34 -15.20 14.16
C LYS A 3 -15.80 -15.48 12.72
N ALA A 4 -15.66 -16.72 12.24
CA ALA A 4 -16.30 -17.13 11.02
C ALA A 4 -17.82 -17.17 11.29
N ARG A 5 -18.49 -16.01 11.20
CA ARG A 5 -19.94 -15.93 11.09
C ARG A 5 -20.31 -16.76 9.86
N GLU A 6 -21.11 -17.79 10.08
CA GLU A 6 -21.87 -18.48 9.04
C GLU A 6 -22.74 -17.43 8.32
N ALA A 7 -22.17 -16.73 7.36
CA ALA A 7 -22.92 -16.00 6.35
C ALA A 7 -23.46 -17.06 5.39
N SER A 8 -24.57 -17.72 5.79
CA SER A 8 -25.37 -18.55 4.91
C SER A 8 -25.77 -17.68 3.71
N GLY A 9 -25.12 -17.90 2.56
CA GLY A 9 -25.35 -17.15 1.34
C GLY A 9 -24.20 -16.25 0.85
N ALA A 10 -23.09 -16.11 1.59
CA ALA A 10 -21.94 -15.33 1.13
C ALA A 10 -21.23 -16.01 -0.06
N SER A 11 -21.00 -15.26 -1.13
CA SER A 11 -20.30 -15.76 -2.32
C SER A 11 -18.79 -15.96 -2.04
N ASP A 12 -18.20 -16.89 -2.77
CA ASP A 12 -16.78 -17.21 -2.64
C ASP A 12 -15.90 -16.14 -3.29
N LEU A 13 -14.77 -15.82 -2.62
CA LEU A 13 -13.76 -14.91 -3.10
C LEU A 13 -12.37 -15.57 -3.06
N LEU A 14 -11.74 -15.71 -4.21
CA LEU A 14 -10.32 -16.04 -4.31
C LEU A 14 -9.48 -14.78 -4.04
N PHE A 15 -8.77 -14.77 -2.93
CA PHE A 15 -7.85 -13.66 -2.59
C PHE A 15 -6.40 -14.13 -2.69
N LEU A 16 -5.62 -13.51 -3.58
CA LEU A 16 -4.23 -13.85 -3.84
C LEU A 16 -3.33 -12.71 -3.39
N ALA A 17 -2.51 -12.93 -2.37
CA ALA A 17 -1.58 -11.93 -1.85
C ALA A 17 -0.13 -12.36 -2.06
N HIS A 18 0.75 -11.43 -2.44
CA HIS A 18 2.17 -11.72 -2.67
C HIS A 18 2.93 -12.02 -1.36
N ARG A 19 2.33 -11.71 -0.22
CA ARG A 19 2.87 -11.95 1.12
C ARG A 19 1.73 -12.21 2.11
N ILE A 20 2.01 -13.03 3.15
CA ILE A 20 1.07 -13.25 4.25
C ILE A 20 0.63 -11.89 4.84
N PRO A 21 -0.70 -11.63 4.94
CA PRO A 21 -1.20 -10.31 5.36
C PRO A 21 -0.84 -9.91 6.80
N PHE A 22 -0.63 -10.87 7.69
CA PHE A 22 -0.41 -10.62 9.11
C PHE A 22 1.05 -10.92 9.53
N PRO A 23 1.66 -10.18 10.51
CA PRO A 23 1.10 -9.01 11.20
C PRO A 23 1.16 -7.75 10.32
N PRO A 24 0.28 -6.76 10.53
CA PRO A 24 0.21 -5.53 9.73
C PRO A 24 1.31 -4.52 10.15
N ASN A 25 2.57 -4.91 9.98
CA ASN A 25 3.75 -4.16 10.41
C ASN A 25 4.57 -3.56 9.26
N LYS A 26 4.08 -3.67 8.02
CA LYS A 26 4.65 -3.06 6.80
C LYS A 26 3.51 -2.57 5.93
N GLY A 27 3.75 -1.55 5.10
CA GLY A 27 2.70 -0.91 4.30
C GLY A 27 1.85 -1.88 3.47
N ASP A 28 2.50 -2.82 2.79
CA ASP A 28 1.84 -3.87 2.00
C ASP A 28 1.01 -4.84 2.87
N LYS A 29 1.51 -5.20 4.05
CA LYS A 29 0.79 -6.03 5.01
C LYS A 29 -0.36 -5.28 5.70
N ILE A 30 -0.20 -4.00 5.99
CA ILE A 30 -1.27 -3.16 6.55
C ILE A 30 -2.47 -3.16 5.59
N ARG A 31 -2.24 -2.87 4.30
CA ARG A 31 -3.30 -2.87 3.29
C ARG A 31 -3.92 -4.25 3.12
N SER A 32 -3.11 -5.27 2.87
CA SER A 32 -3.61 -6.63 2.62
C SER A 32 -4.33 -7.24 3.82
N PHE A 33 -3.94 -6.90 5.04
CA PHE A 33 -4.65 -7.34 6.26
C PHE A 33 -6.01 -6.65 6.41
N ASN A 34 -6.08 -5.33 6.20
CA ASN A 34 -7.35 -4.63 6.26
C ASN A 34 -8.30 -5.09 5.14
N LEU A 35 -7.78 -5.36 3.94
CA LEU A 35 -8.53 -6.03 2.87
C LEU A 35 -9.09 -7.37 3.34
N LEU A 36 -8.26 -8.25 3.88
CA LEU A 36 -8.68 -9.57 4.37
C LEU A 36 -9.77 -9.44 5.45
N ARG A 37 -9.53 -8.58 6.45
CA ARG A 37 -10.46 -8.36 7.57
C ARG A 37 -11.81 -7.83 7.10
N HIS A 38 -11.82 -6.83 6.23
CA HIS A 38 -13.04 -6.21 5.73
C HIS A 38 -13.81 -7.16 4.82
N LEU A 39 -13.12 -7.76 3.84
CA LEU A 39 -13.75 -8.66 2.87
C LEU A 39 -14.29 -9.94 3.51
N SER A 40 -13.72 -10.41 4.63
CA SER A 40 -14.24 -11.58 5.36
C SER A 40 -15.64 -11.36 5.96
N GLY A 41 -16.07 -10.11 6.10
CA GLY A 41 -17.45 -9.76 6.48
C GLY A 41 -18.47 -9.86 5.33
N HIS A 42 -18.00 -9.92 4.08
CA HIS A 42 -18.82 -9.89 2.87
C HIS A 42 -18.73 -11.17 2.03
N PHE A 43 -17.62 -11.88 2.11
CA PHE A 43 -17.29 -13.02 1.27
C PHE A 43 -16.73 -14.19 2.08
N ARG A 44 -16.89 -15.39 1.55
CA ARG A 44 -16.19 -16.58 2.02
C ARG A 44 -14.81 -16.65 1.35
N ILE A 45 -13.74 -16.31 2.08
CA ILE A 45 -12.42 -16.06 1.51
C ILE A 45 -11.59 -17.33 1.36
N HIS A 46 -11.02 -17.55 0.18
CA HIS A 46 -9.99 -18.54 -0.13
C HIS A 46 -8.67 -17.80 -0.36
N LEU A 47 -7.79 -17.79 0.65
CA LEU A 47 -6.56 -17.02 0.61
C LEU A 47 -5.36 -17.84 0.14
N GLY A 48 -4.70 -17.38 -0.93
CA GLY A 48 -3.38 -17.86 -1.37
C GLY A 48 -2.31 -16.81 -1.13
N ALA A 49 -1.26 -17.10 -0.34
CA ALA A 49 -0.20 -16.15 -0.06
C ALA A 49 1.18 -16.82 0.09
N PHE A 50 2.24 -16.00 -0.01
CA PHE A 50 3.61 -16.42 0.26
C PHE A 50 4.08 -15.97 1.64
N VAL A 51 4.98 -16.75 2.25
CA VAL A 51 5.66 -16.42 3.51
C VAL A 51 7.14 -16.24 3.20
N ASP A 52 7.61 -15.02 3.20
CA ASP A 52 8.99 -14.62 2.89
C ASP A 52 9.87 -14.43 4.14
N ASP A 53 9.26 -14.23 5.31
CA ASP A 53 9.91 -14.22 6.61
C ASP A 53 9.53 -15.50 7.39
N PRO A 54 10.50 -16.37 7.74
CA PRO A 54 10.20 -17.59 8.50
C PRO A 54 9.48 -17.34 9.82
N ASN A 55 9.67 -16.18 10.46
CA ASN A 55 8.97 -15.83 11.70
C ASN A 55 7.46 -15.63 11.51
N ASP A 56 7.03 -15.34 10.31
CA ASP A 56 5.61 -15.08 10.02
C ASP A 56 4.76 -16.35 9.98
N TRP A 57 5.37 -17.54 9.94
CA TRP A 57 4.62 -18.80 10.03
C TRP A 57 3.83 -18.98 11.32
N ARG A 58 4.25 -18.36 12.41
CA ARG A 58 3.53 -18.36 13.70
C ARG A 58 2.15 -17.72 13.62
N TYR A 59 1.91 -16.85 12.61
CA TYR A 59 0.67 -16.12 12.41
C TYR A 59 -0.31 -16.84 11.46
N ARG A 60 -0.05 -18.10 11.12
CA ARG A 60 -0.90 -18.87 10.23
C ARG A 60 -2.34 -18.95 10.73
N ASP A 61 -2.51 -19.22 12.02
CA ASP A 61 -3.84 -19.43 12.64
C ASP A 61 -4.59 -18.07 12.78
N ASP A 62 -3.88 -16.99 13.02
CA ASP A 62 -4.47 -15.65 13.02
C ASP A 62 -5.08 -15.30 11.65
N VAL A 63 -4.39 -15.64 10.57
CA VAL A 63 -4.90 -15.44 9.20
C VAL A 63 -6.00 -16.43 8.85
N ALA A 64 -5.87 -17.68 9.28
CA ALA A 64 -6.86 -18.73 9.03
C ALA A 64 -8.25 -18.40 9.60
N ALA A 65 -8.30 -17.63 10.70
CA ALA A 65 -9.55 -17.19 11.33
C ALA A 65 -10.47 -16.37 10.40
N TYR A 66 -9.93 -15.79 9.33
CA TYR A 66 -10.66 -15.00 8.34
C TYR A 66 -10.98 -15.77 7.05
N CYS A 67 -10.51 -17.02 6.91
CA CYS A 67 -10.52 -17.75 5.65
C CYS A 67 -11.35 -19.03 5.73
N ALA A 68 -12.06 -19.34 4.64
CA ALA A 68 -12.67 -20.65 4.43
C ALA A 68 -11.64 -21.70 4.01
N SER A 69 -10.62 -21.30 3.22
CA SER A 69 -9.45 -22.11 2.93
C SER A 69 -8.19 -21.26 2.82
N LEU A 70 -7.04 -21.85 3.12
CA LEU A 70 -5.76 -21.13 3.22
C LEU A 70 -4.64 -21.93 2.56
N CYS A 71 -3.93 -21.29 1.62
CA CYS A 71 -2.71 -21.80 1.01
C CYS A 71 -1.55 -20.86 1.30
N LEU A 72 -0.72 -21.19 2.27
CA LEU A 72 0.54 -20.48 2.55
C LEU A 72 1.73 -21.27 2.00
N LEU A 73 2.56 -20.63 1.20
CA LEU A 73 3.75 -21.24 0.59
C LEU A 73 5.02 -20.49 0.98
N PRO A 74 6.11 -21.19 1.31
CA PRO A 74 7.37 -20.53 1.61
C PRO A 74 7.93 -19.85 0.37
N LEU A 75 8.45 -18.63 0.55
CA LEU A 75 9.19 -17.88 -0.45
C LEU A 75 10.57 -17.54 0.10
N ASN A 76 11.59 -18.26 -0.35
CA ASN A 76 12.96 -17.91 -0.01
C ASN A 76 13.46 -16.81 -0.95
N PRO A 77 13.72 -15.57 -0.47
CA PRO A 77 14.08 -14.45 -1.32
C PRO A 77 15.35 -14.67 -2.15
N ARG A 78 16.33 -15.44 -1.64
CA ARG A 78 17.59 -15.73 -2.35
C ARG A 78 17.33 -16.63 -3.56
N TRP A 79 16.61 -17.72 -3.37
CA TRP A 79 16.23 -18.63 -4.47
C TRP A 79 15.25 -17.99 -5.44
N ALA A 80 14.33 -17.16 -4.95
CA ALA A 80 13.39 -16.42 -5.80
C ALA A 80 14.13 -15.43 -6.72
N LYS A 81 15.17 -14.73 -6.21
CA LYS A 81 16.03 -13.86 -7.01
C LYS A 81 16.78 -14.65 -8.10
N LEU A 82 17.34 -15.81 -7.77
CA LEU A 82 17.97 -16.65 -8.80
C LEU A 82 17.00 -17.11 -9.86
N ARG A 83 15.81 -17.56 -9.46
CA ARG A 83 14.75 -17.96 -10.39
C ARG A 83 14.28 -16.80 -11.26
N SER A 84 14.23 -15.57 -10.71
CA SER A 84 13.81 -14.39 -11.47
C SER A 84 14.68 -14.13 -12.71
N LEU A 85 15.96 -14.53 -12.69
CA LEU A 85 16.85 -14.40 -13.83
C LEU A 85 16.36 -15.17 -15.07
N SER A 86 15.53 -16.20 -14.92
CA SER A 86 14.89 -16.86 -16.05
C SER A 86 14.04 -15.91 -16.90
N GLY A 87 13.51 -14.83 -16.32
CA GLY A 87 12.81 -13.78 -17.05
C GLY A 87 13.66 -13.05 -18.08
N LEU A 88 14.99 -13.06 -17.95
CA LEU A 88 15.90 -12.54 -18.98
C LEU A 88 15.86 -13.39 -20.26
N LEU A 89 15.73 -14.71 -20.11
CA LEU A 89 15.67 -15.65 -21.22
C LEU A 89 14.27 -15.72 -21.85
N THR A 90 13.23 -15.70 -21.03
CA THR A 90 11.82 -15.79 -21.49
C THR A 90 11.25 -14.46 -21.99
N GLY A 91 11.96 -13.36 -21.79
CA GLY A 91 11.46 -12.02 -22.17
C GLY A 91 10.42 -11.44 -21.21
N GLU A 92 10.10 -12.13 -20.11
CA GLU A 92 9.14 -11.67 -19.08
C GLU A 92 9.78 -10.66 -18.11
N ALA A 93 8.94 -9.95 -17.35
CA ALA A 93 9.39 -9.18 -16.18
C ALA A 93 9.98 -10.12 -15.12
N LEU A 94 11.07 -9.73 -14.48
CA LEU A 94 11.77 -10.53 -13.46
C LEU A 94 10.91 -10.79 -12.23
N THR A 95 10.00 -9.87 -11.94
CA THR A 95 9.02 -9.96 -10.85
C THR A 95 8.10 -11.17 -11.01
N LEU A 96 7.73 -11.57 -12.21
CA LEU A 96 6.82 -12.70 -12.44
C LEU A 96 7.43 -14.06 -12.04
N PRO A 97 8.61 -14.46 -12.55
CA PRO A 97 9.25 -15.69 -12.09
C PRO A 97 9.61 -15.65 -10.59
N TYR A 98 9.87 -14.47 -10.00
CA TYR A 98 10.15 -14.34 -8.58
C TYR A 98 9.02 -14.92 -7.73
N TYR A 99 7.75 -14.63 -8.05
CA TYR A 99 6.57 -15.14 -7.36
C TYR A 99 5.97 -16.40 -8.00
N ARG A 100 6.55 -16.96 -9.05
CA ARG A 100 6.01 -18.12 -9.74
C ARG A 100 6.16 -19.40 -8.92
N ASN A 101 5.03 -20.11 -8.69
CA ASN A 101 5.00 -21.36 -7.93
C ASN A 101 3.95 -22.32 -8.50
N ARG A 102 4.35 -23.57 -8.79
CA ARG A 102 3.44 -24.58 -9.36
C ARG A 102 2.37 -25.02 -8.37
N ARG A 103 2.69 -25.08 -7.06
CA ARG A 103 1.72 -25.46 -6.02
C ARG A 103 0.63 -24.39 -5.88
N MET A 104 0.99 -23.10 -5.90
CA MET A 104 0.01 -22.02 -5.90
C MET A 104 -0.94 -22.13 -7.10
N ARG A 105 -0.41 -22.38 -8.29
CA ARG A 105 -1.22 -22.56 -9.50
C ARG A 105 -2.13 -23.79 -9.42
N GLY A 106 -1.64 -24.89 -8.84
CA GLY A 106 -2.42 -26.10 -8.60
C GLY A 106 -3.59 -25.83 -7.67
N TRP A 107 -3.29 -25.23 -6.51
CA TRP A 107 -4.29 -24.88 -5.50
C TRP A 107 -5.36 -23.93 -6.04
N VAL A 108 -4.98 -22.88 -6.79
CA VAL A 108 -5.94 -21.96 -7.43
C VAL A 108 -6.90 -22.75 -8.35
N ARG A 109 -6.37 -23.65 -9.20
CA ARG A 109 -7.22 -24.47 -10.07
C ARG A 109 -8.18 -25.39 -9.31
N GLU A 110 -7.70 -26.04 -8.26
CA GLU A 110 -8.50 -26.92 -7.40
C GLU A 110 -9.61 -26.14 -6.69
N THR A 111 -9.27 -24.96 -6.15
CA THR A 111 -10.23 -24.06 -5.47
C THR A 111 -11.33 -23.60 -6.43
N LEU A 112 -10.97 -23.16 -7.63
CA LEU A 112 -11.94 -22.75 -8.66
C LEU A 112 -12.83 -23.93 -9.14
N ALA A 113 -12.27 -25.14 -9.19
CA ALA A 113 -13.02 -26.32 -9.61
C ALA A 113 -14.01 -26.80 -8.52
N SER A 114 -13.65 -26.62 -7.24
CA SER A 114 -14.47 -27.12 -6.10
C SER A 114 -15.56 -26.16 -5.65
N SER A 115 -15.33 -24.85 -5.80
CA SER A 115 -16.26 -23.81 -5.29
C SER A 115 -17.21 -23.25 -6.36
N GLY A 116 -17.05 -23.64 -7.62
CA GLY A 116 -17.84 -23.09 -8.73
C GLY A 116 -17.43 -21.68 -9.13
N PRO A 117 -18.33 -20.88 -9.73
CA PRO A 117 -18.05 -19.52 -10.14
C PRO A 117 -17.64 -18.66 -8.93
N MET A 118 -16.51 -18.00 -9.02
CA MET A 118 -15.88 -17.31 -7.89
C MET A 118 -15.31 -15.96 -8.33
N ARG A 119 -15.55 -14.92 -7.52
CA ARG A 119 -14.87 -13.62 -7.65
C ARG A 119 -13.41 -13.75 -7.31
N ALA A 120 -12.58 -12.90 -7.87
CA ALA A 120 -11.15 -12.95 -7.56
C ALA A 120 -10.57 -11.57 -7.29
N LEU A 121 -9.68 -11.50 -6.29
CA LEU A 121 -8.84 -10.33 -5.97
C LEU A 121 -7.37 -10.74 -5.99
N ALA A 122 -6.57 -10.13 -6.85
CA ALA A 122 -5.12 -10.26 -6.82
C ALA A 122 -4.52 -9.00 -6.18
N PHE A 123 -3.76 -9.19 -5.12
CA PHE A 123 -3.05 -8.12 -4.43
C PHE A 123 -1.58 -8.10 -4.84
N SER A 124 -1.19 -7.05 -5.51
CA SER A 124 -0.02 -6.76 -6.35
C SER A 124 -0.08 -7.34 -7.77
N SER A 125 0.55 -6.63 -8.70
CA SER A 125 0.61 -6.98 -10.12
C SER A 125 1.10 -8.43 -10.34
N ALA A 126 2.11 -8.86 -9.60
CA ALA A 126 2.71 -10.19 -9.74
C ALA A 126 1.74 -11.34 -9.45
N MET A 127 0.75 -11.15 -8.57
CA MET A 127 -0.23 -12.19 -8.21
C MET A 127 -1.30 -12.39 -9.27
N ALA A 128 -1.51 -11.41 -10.14
CA ALA A 128 -2.41 -11.52 -11.28
C ALA A 128 -2.01 -12.65 -12.25
N GLN A 129 -0.74 -13.11 -12.25
CA GLN A 129 -0.31 -14.28 -13.04
C GLN A 129 -1.03 -15.58 -12.68
N TYR A 130 -1.72 -15.65 -11.54
CA TYR A 130 -2.48 -16.80 -11.06
C TYR A 130 -3.97 -16.70 -11.35
N LEU A 131 -4.47 -15.51 -11.72
CA LEU A 131 -5.86 -15.35 -12.11
C LEU A 131 -6.15 -16.23 -13.32
N PRO A 132 -7.33 -16.88 -13.38
CA PRO A 132 -7.73 -17.62 -14.56
C PRO A 132 -7.67 -16.67 -15.76
N ALA A 133 -7.04 -17.14 -16.85
CA ALA A 133 -7.07 -16.35 -18.08
C ALA A 133 -8.55 -16.13 -18.42
N LEU A 134 -8.97 -14.86 -18.53
CA LEU A 134 -10.30 -14.43 -19.01
C LEU A 134 -10.63 -15.00 -20.41
N ARG A 135 -9.76 -15.84 -20.96
CA ARG A 135 -9.81 -16.47 -22.25
C ARG A 135 -9.76 -17.99 -22.15
N THR A 136 -10.77 -18.59 -21.65
CA THR A 136 -11.14 -19.89 -22.16
C THR A 136 -12.50 -19.74 -22.86
N ALA A 137 -12.43 -19.22 -24.08
CA ALA A 137 -13.54 -19.20 -25.04
C ALA A 137 -14.09 -20.60 -25.39
N LYS A 138 -13.87 -21.61 -24.54
CA LYS A 138 -14.30 -22.99 -24.72
C LYS A 138 -15.03 -23.59 -23.53
N LEU A 139 -15.22 -22.86 -22.42
CA LEU A 139 -16.18 -23.28 -21.39
C LEU A 139 -17.47 -22.47 -21.60
N SER A 140 -18.43 -23.14 -22.19
CA SER A 140 -19.81 -22.69 -22.41
C SER A 140 -20.33 -21.93 -21.20
N ARG A 141 -20.79 -20.66 -21.40
CA ARG A 141 -21.68 -19.91 -20.52
C ARG A 141 -21.33 -19.89 -19.02
N ALA A 142 -20.08 -19.87 -18.63
CA ALA A 142 -19.70 -19.51 -17.28
C ALA A 142 -19.87 -17.98 -17.16
N VAL A 143 -20.76 -17.54 -16.30
CA VAL A 143 -20.91 -16.15 -15.88
C VAL A 143 -19.52 -15.64 -15.51
N GLU A 144 -19.00 -14.66 -16.24
CA GLU A 144 -17.70 -14.05 -15.95
C GLU A 144 -17.83 -13.26 -14.66
N LEU A 145 -17.37 -13.83 -13.55
CA LEU A 145 -17.39 -13.13 -12.27
C LEU A 145 -16.25 -12.11 -12.18
N PRO A 146 -16.47 -10.99 -11.48
CA PRO A 146 -15.49 -9.93 -11.38
C PRO A 146 -14.11 -10.39 -10.91
N GLN A 147 -13.09 -9.98 -11.64
CA GLN A 147 -11.69 -10.13 -11.25
C GLN A 147 -11.09 -8.74 -11.06
N VAL A 148 -10.79 -8.42 -9.82
CA VAL A 148 -10.19 -7.14 -9.44
C VAL A 148 -8.70 -7.33 -9.17
N VAL A 149 -7.87 -6.41 -9.63
CA VAL A 149 -6.44 -6.40 -9.34
C VAL A 149 -6.09 -5.14 -8.56
N ASP A 150 -5.67 -5.30 -7.32
CA ASP A 150 -5.10 -4.23 -6.52
C ASP A 150 -3.60 -4.15 -6.84
N LEU A 151 -3.23 -3.22 -7.71
CA LEU A 151 -1.84 -2.98 -8.10
C LEU A 151 -1.05 -2.33 -6.96
N VAL A 152 -1.74 -1.66 -6.03
CA VAL A 152 -1.21 -0.82 -4.96
C VAL A 152 -0.60 0.46 -5.53
N ASP A 153 0.58 0.33 -6.16
CA ASP A 153 1.31 1.41 -6.84
C ASP A 153 1.64 0.97 -8.28
N VAL A 154 2.06 1.88 -9.13
CA VAL A 154 2.59 1.56 -10.45
C VAL A 154 4.03 1.03 -10.30
N ASP A 155 4.17 -0.29 -10.06
CA ASP A 155 5.47 -0.91 -9.81
C ASP A 155 6.45 -0.73 -10.98
N SER A 156 5.96 -0.75 -12.22
CA SER A 156 6.78 -0.48 -13.41
C SER A 156 7.43 0.90 -13.38
N ASP A 157 6.74 1.91 -12.85
CA ASP A 157 7.30 3.26 -12.73
C ASP A 157 8.33 3.36 -11.61
N LYS A 158 8.20 2.62 -10.51
CA LYS A 158 9.26 2.49 -9.50
C LYS A 158 10.56 1.96 -10.11
N TRP A 159 10.47 0.93 -10.96
CA TRP A 159 11.64 0.40 -11.67
C TRP A 159 12.22 1.42 -12.65
N ARG A 160 11.38 2.22 -13.31
CA ARG A 160 11.84 3.32 -14.19
C ARG A 160 12.65 4.35 -13.41
N GLN A 161 12.21 4.73 -12.22
CA GLN A 161 12.94 5.66 -11.35
C GLN A 161 14.25 5.07 -10.84
N TYR A 162 14.27 3.79 -10.44
CA TYR A 162 15.53 3.12 -10.09
C TYR A 162 16.53 3.12 -11.25
N ALA A 163 16.05 2.95 -12.48
CA ALA A 163 16.90 3.04 -13.66
C ALA A 163 17.52 4.43 -13.83
N GLN A 164 16.82 5.50 -13.48
CA GLN A 164 17.34 6.87 -13.55
C GLN A 164 18.41 7.14 -12.49
N GLY A 165 18.27 6.57 -11.29
CA GLY A 165 19.21 6.72 -10.19
C GLY A 165 20.49 5.85 -10.28
N HIS A 166 20.59 4.96 -11.27
CA HIS A 166 21.68 4.01 -11.39
C HIS A 166 22.46 4.17 -12.69
N ARG A 167 23.70 3.65 -12.73
CA ARG A 167 24.58 3.65 -13.91
C ARG A 167 25.00 2.21 -14.27
N GLY A 168 25.49 2.03 -15.47
CA GLY A 168 26.03 0.74 -15.94
C GLY A 168 24.97 -0.37 -16.09
N PRO A 169 25.32 -1.66 -15.87
CA PRO A 169 24.46 -2.80 -16.12
C PRO A 169 23.15 -2.77 -15.32
N MET A 170 23.16 -2.25 -14.09
CA MET A 170 21.97 -2.16 -13.26
C MET A 170 20.92 -1.23 -13.84
N ARG A 171 21.32 -0.10 -14.45
CA ARG A 171 20.41 0.78 -15.18
C ARG A 171 19.66 0.03 -16.28
N TRP A 172 20.37 -0.79 -17.04
CA TRP A 172 19.76 -1.58 -18.12
C TRP A 172 18.76 -2.60 -17.59
N ILE A 173 19.12 -3.32 -16.50
CA ILE A 173 18.23 -4.30 -15.85
C ILE A 173 16.95 -3.62 -15.37
N TYR A 174 17.06 -2.51 -14.66
CA TYR A 174 15.90 -1.78 -14.14
C TYR A 174 15.04 -1.17 -15.25
N ALA A 175 15.65 -0.61 -16.28
CA ALA A 175 14.92 -0.07 -17.44
C ALA A 175 14.20 -1.18 -18.24
N ARG A 176 14.80 -2.37 -18.35
CA ARG A 176 14.17 -3.53 -18.94
C ARG A 176 12.99 -4.01 -18.09
N GLU A 177 13.19 -4.11 -16.77
CA GLU A 177 12.14 -4.53 -15.85
C GLU A 177 10.95 -3.58 -15.91
N ALA A 178 11.18 -2.27 -15.85
CA ALA A 178 10.14 -1.25 -15.99
C ALA A 178 9.28 -1.48 -17.25
N ARG A 179 9.91 -1.67 -18.41
CA ARG A 179 9.18 -1.87 -19.67
C ARG A 179 8.40 -3.18 -19.70
N ARG A 180 8.98 -4.28 -19.20
CA ARG A 180 8.35 -5.60 -19.23
C ARG A 180 7.22 -5.71 -18.23
N LEU A 181 7.40 -5.11 -17.04
CA LEU A 181 6.37 -5.08 -16.02
C LEU A 181 5.18 -4.19 -16.46
N LEU A 182 5.44 -3.01 -17.04
CA LEU A 182 4.38 -2.17 -17.59
C LEU A 182 3.56 -2.90 -18.67
N ALA A 183 4.22 -3.64 -19.56
CA ALA A 183 3.50 -4.45 -20.57
C ALA A 183 2.61 -5.52 -19.91
N PHE A 184 3.05 -6.11 -18.80
CA PHE A 184 2.25 -7.05 -18.05
C PHE A 184 1.10 -6.36 -17.30
N GLU A 185 1.35 -5.25 -16.60
CA GLU A 185 0.34 -4.46 -15.89
C GLU A 185 -0.77 -4.00 -16.84
N ARG A 186 -0.43 -3.53 -18.04
CA ARG A 186 -1.38 -3.19 -19.10
C ARG A 186 -2.22 -4.40 -19.54
N THR A 187 -1.58 -5.55 -19.72
CA THR A 187 -2.29 -6.79 -20.09
C THR A 187 -3.28 -7.22 -19.00
N VAL A 188 -2.89 -7.07 -17.75
CA VAL A 188 -3.74 -7.36 -16.60
C VAL A 188 -4.92 -6.39 -16.53
N ALA A 189 -4.67 -5.08 -16.65
CA ALA A 189 -5.71 -4.06 -16.61
C ALA A 189 -6.75 -4.24 -17.73
N ALA A 190 -6.30 -4.61 -18.94
CA ALA A 190 -7.20 -4.86 -20.07
C ALA A 190 -8.07 -6.13 -19.90
N ARG A 191 -7.79 -6.99 -18.92
CA ARG A 191 -8.51 -8.25 -18.66
C ARG A 191 -9.27 -8.24 -17.34
N ALA A 192 -8.86 -7.41 -16.40
CA ALA A 192 -9.52 -7.28 -15.11
C ALA A 192 -10.81 -6.48 -15.24
N SER A 193 -11.82 -6.83 -14.46
CA SER A 193 -13.04 -6.03 -14.33
C SER A 193 -12.76 -4.66 -13.71
N ALA A 194 -11.74 -4.58 -12.84
CA ALA A 194 -11.23 -3.32 -12.31
C ALA A 194 -9.77 -3.45 -11.87
N SER A 195 -9.02 -2.37 -12.03
CA SER A 195 -7.68 -2.17 -11.47
C SER A 195 -7.74 -1.10 -10.39
N VAL A 196 -7.16 -1.40 -9.24
CA VAL A 196 -7.18 -0.52 -8.08
C VAL A 196 -5.77 -0.07 -7.73
N LEU A 197 -5.62 1.21 -7.42
CA LEU A 197 -4.36 1.82 -6.94
C LEU A 197 -4.59 2.55 -5.61
N VAL A 198 -3.52 2.78 -4.88
CA VAL A 198 -3.56 3.29 -3.49
C VAL A 198 -3.85 4.80 -3.41
N SER A 199 -3.83 5.53 -4.52
CA SER A 199 -4.12 6.96 -4.56
C SER A 199 -4.59 7.41 -5.94
N GLU A 200 -5.25 8.55 -6.00
CA GLU A 200 -5.67 9.14 -7.28
C GLU A 200 -4.47 9.53 -8.17
N GLN A 201 -3.34 9.89 -7.56
CA GLN A 201 -2.13 10.18 -8.32
C GLN A 201 -1.55 8.95 -9.01
N GLU A 202 -1.49 7.81 -8.30
CA GLU A 202 -1.06 6.53 -8.90
C GLU A 202 -2.08 6.07 -9.97
N ALA A 203 -3.38 6.27 -9.72
CA ALA A 203 -4.41 5.94 -10.70
C ALA A 203 -4.33 6.82 -11.95
N ALA A 204 -4.11 8.13 -11.80
CA ALA A 204 -3.94 9.06 -12.91
C ALA A 204 -2.68 8.71 -13.74
N LEU A 205 -1.55 8.47 -13.07
CA LEU A 205 -0.33 8.01 -13.73
C LEU A 205 -0.57 6.71 -14.51
N PHE A 206 -1.28 5.76 -13.93
CA PHE A 206 -1.53 4.47 -14.58
C PHE A 206 -2.48 4.63 -15.78
N ARG A 207 -3.52 5.46 -15.69
CA ARG A 207 -4.41 5.78 -16.81
C ARG A 207 -3.62 6.41 -17.98
N GLU A 208 -2.74 7.37 -17.69
CA GLU A 208 -1.87 7.98 -18.69
C GLU A 208 -0.99 6.91 -19.40
N LEU A 209 -0.36 6.06 -18.61
CA LEU A 209 0.47 4.98 -19.14
C LEU A 209 -0.31 3.96 -19.99
N ILE A 210 -1.59 3.72 -19.72
CA ILE A 210 -2.45 2.85 -20.53
C ILE A 210 -2.85 3.55 -21.83
N GLN A 211 -3.29 4.81 -21.77
CA GLN A 211 -3.79 5.57 -22.91
C GLN A 211 -2.77 5.71 -24.04
N ASP A 212 -1.50 5.87 -23.72
CA ASP A 212 -0.41 5.89 -24.70
C ASP A 212 -0.40 4.65 -25.62
N GLN A 213 -0.85 3.50 -25.10
CA GLN A 213 -0.91 2.27 -25.89
C GLN A 213 -2.22 2.15 -26.66
N ASP A 214 -3.34 2.55 -26.08
CA ASP A 214 -4.65 2.46 -26.72
C ASP A 214 -4.70 3.37 -27.95
N GLN A 215 -4.11 4.57 -27.89
CA GLN A 215 -3.94 5.43 -29.06
C GLN A 215 -3.07 4.78 -30.17
N THR A 216 -2.04 4.05 -29.79
CA THR A 216 -1.19 3.33 -30.73
C THR A 216 -1.92 2.15 -31.38
N ARG A 217 -2.75 1.43 -30.59
CA ARG A 217 -3.57 0.31 -31.09
C ARG A 217 -4.75 0.78 -31.96
N GLN A 218 -5.42 1.86 -31.56
CA GLN A 218 -6.48 2.47 -32.38
C GLN A 218 -5.99 2.85 -33.77
N ARG A 219 -4.77 3.37 -33.88
CA ARG A 219 -4.15 3.70 -35.18
C ARG A 219 -3.83 2.48 -36.03
N VAL A 220 -3.62 1.31 -35.40
CA VAL A 220 -3.15 0.08 -36.08
C VAL A 220 -4.28 -0.93 -36.28
N GLU A 221 -5.20 -1.08 -35.32
CA GLU A 221 -6.18 -2.18 -35.26
C GLU A 221 -7.65 -1.70 -35.32
N GLY A 222 -7.93 -0.40 -35.25
CA GLY A 222 -9.30 0.15 -35.35
C GLY A 222 -10.24 -0.18 -34.17
N GLN A 223 -9.77 -0.84 -33.11
CA GLN A 223 -10.56 -1.20 -31.93
C GLN A 223 -10.20 -0.31 -30.74
N ALA A 224 -11.19 0.45 -30.25
CA ALA A 224 -11.08 1.21 -29.02
C ALA A 224 -11.69 0.41 -27.87
N SER A 225 -10.86 -0.05 -26.95
CA SER A 225 -11.33 -0.44 -25.61
C SER A 225 -10.83 0.61 -24.61
N ASP A 226 -11.75 1.30 -23.92
CA ASP A 226 -11.38 2.27 -22.89
C ASP A 226 -11.04 1.56 -21.58
N THR A 227 -9.83 0.99 -21.54
CA THR A 227 -9.30 0.31 -20.34
C THR A 227 -9.13 1.30 -19.17
N SER A 228 -9.02 2.59 -19.45
CA SER A 228 -8.80 3.62 -18.43
C SER A 228 -10.03 3.85 -17.54
N ALA A 229 -11.23 3.57 -18.02
CA ALA A 229 -12.48 3.67 -17.25
C ALA A 229 -12.55 2.69 -16.09
N HIS A 230 -11.81 1.57 -16.13
CA HIS A 230 -11.80 0.55 -15.09
C HIS A 230 -10.65 0.70 -14.08
N VAL A 231 -9.97 1.85 -14.09
CA VAL A 231 -8.89 2.17 -13.13
C VAL A 231 -9.43 3.06 -12.02
N HIS A 232 -9.38 2.57 -10.79
CA HIS A 232 -9.95 3.21 -9.60
C HIS A 232 -8.89 3.49 -8.56
N ALA A 233 -9.01 4.62 -7.87
CA ALA A 233 -8.25 4.90 -6.66
C ALA A 233 -9.04 4.43 -5.43
N ILE A 234 -8.40 3.65 -4.57
CA ILE A 234 -8.91 3.26 -3.24
C ILE A 234 -7.78 3.50 -2.25
N ASP A 235 -7.86 4.61 -1.55
CA ASP A 235 -6.83 5.07 -0.64
C ASP A 235 -6.65 4.10 0.54
N ASN A 236 -5.45 4.14 1.15
CA ASN A 236 -5.24 3.50 2.43
C ASN A 236 -6.05 4.23 3.51
N GLY A 237 -6.51 3.46 4.47
CA GLY A 237 -7.06 3.99 5.71
C GLY A 237 -6.09 3.83 6.87
N VAL A 238 -6.55 4.24 8.04
CA VAL A 238 -5.91 3.95 9.32
C VAL A 238 -6.91 3.32 10.27
N ASP A 239 -6.44 2.44 11.15
CA ASP A 239 -7.26 1.85 12.21
C ASP A 239 -7.34 2.84 13.38
N THR A 240 -8.38 3.68 13.38
CA THR A 240 -8.60 4.75 14.38
C THR A 240 -8.98 4.23 15.74
N ASP A 241 -9.40 2.97 15.85
CA ASP A 241 -9.65 2.30 17.12
C ASP A 241 -8.34 1.81 17.73
N TYR A 242 -7.45 1.24 16.90
CA TYR A 242 -6.11 0.85 17.33
C TYR A 242 -5.24 2.09 17.62
N PHE A 243 -5.16 3.04 16.70
CA PHE A 243 -4.47 4.32 16.89
C PHE A 243 -5.43 5.33 17.54
N SER A 244 -5.67 5.16 18.85
CA SER A 244 -6.53 6.04 19.62
C SER A 244 -5.81 6.62 20.84
N PRO A 245 -5.90 7.94 21.07
CA PRO A 245 -5.37 8.58 22.27
C PRO A 245 -6.17 8.25 23.54
N GLU A 246 -7.35 7.61 23.40
CA GLU A 246 -8.22 7.22 24.52
C GLU A 246 -7.70 5.99 25.28
N HIS A 247 -6.76 5.24 24.66
CA HIS A 247 -6.11 4.11 25.33
C HIS A 247 -5.02 4.60 26.27
N ASP A 248 -4.85 3.92 27.38
CA ASP A 248 -3.75 4.19 28.30
C ASP A 248 -2.43 3.69 27.69
N HIS A 249 -1.50 4.62 27.48
CA HIS A 249 -0.19 4.34 26.92
C HIS A 249 0.91 4.75 27.92
N PRO A 250 1.80 3.85 28.32
CA PRO A 250 2.92 4.20 29.20
C PRO A 250 3.83 5.22 28.52
N ASN A 251 4.22 6.28 29.23
CA ASN A 251 5.12 7.28 28.68
C ASN A 251 6.55 6.74 28.52
N PRO A 252 7.08 6.64 27.28
CA PRO A 252 8.42 6.11 27.04
C PRO A 252 9.53 7.17 27.18
N TYR A 253 9.15 8.44 27.40
CA TYR A 253 10.08 9.56 27.39
C TYR A 253 10.53 9.96 28.80
N PRO A 254 11.77 10.47 28.95
CA PRO A 254 12.20 11.05 30.20
C PRO A 254 11.32 12.25 30.60
N PRO A 255 11.06 12.45 31.91
CA PRO A 255 10.33 13.62 32.38
C PRO A 255 10.96 14.93 31.93
N GLY A 256 10.13 15.88 31.48
CA GLY A 256 10.56 17.21 31.07
C GLY A 256 11.24 17.28 29.69
N SER A 257 11.34 16.19 28.94
CA SER A 257 11.92 16.20 27.60
C SER A 257 10.93 16.71 26.54
N ALA A 258 11.45 17.49 25.58
CA ALA A 258 10.70 18.00 24.43
C ALA A 258 10.94 17.09 23.21
N ASN A 259 10.00 16.19 22.90
CA ASN A 259 10.21 15.10 21.95
C ASN A 259 9.45 15.30 20.66
N LEU A 260 10.18 15.23 19.55
CA LEU A 260 9.63 15.01 18.22
C LEU A 260 9.88 13.55 17.82
N VAL A 261 8.87 12.90 17.25
CA VAL A 261 8.96 11.49 16.89
C VAL A 261 8.88 11.28 15.39
N PHE A 262 9.71 10.37 14.88
CA PHE A 262 9.60 9.83 13.52
C PHE A 262 9.37 8.32 13.60
N THR A 263 8.35 7.79 12.91
CA THR A 263 8.06 6.35 12.88
C THR A 263 8.27 5.78 11.48
N GLY A 264 8.77 4.53 11.40
CA GLY A 264 8.89 3.82 10.11
C GLY A 264 9.95 2.72 10.08
N ALA A 265 10.00 1.96 8.98
CA ALA A 265 11.05 0.98 8.74
C ALA A 265 12.36 1.70 8.37
N MET A 266 13.43 1.52 9.16
CA MET A 266 14.70 2.24 9.04
C MET A 266 15.70 1.54 8.09
N ASP A 267 15.25 0.58 7.31
CA ASP A 267 15.92 0.02 6.13
C ASP A 267 15.31 0.51 4.80
N TYR A 268 14.21 1.26 4.86
CA TYR A 268 13.63 1.90 3.69
C TYR A 268 14.33 3.23 3.41
N TRP A 269 14.94 3.34 2.25
CA TRP A 269 15.84 4.45 1.90
C TRP A 269 15.24 5.85 2.07
N ALA A 270 13.94 6.04 1.76
CA ALA A 270 13.28 7.33 1.93
C ALA A 270 13.13 7.72 3.41
N ASN A 271 12.96 6.76 4.32
CA ASN A 271 12.94 7.01 5.75
C ASN A 271 14.34 7.34 6.27
N VAL A 272 15.36 6.62 5.78
CA VAL A 272 16.77 6.89 6.11
C VAL A 272 17.16 8.30 5.69
N ASP A 273 16.80 8.70 4.47
CA ASP A 273 17.03 10.05 3.96
C ASP A 273 16.31 11.10 4.83
N ALA A 274 15.05 10.89 5.17
CA ALA A 274 14.25 11.82 5.96
C ALA A 274 14.83 12.06 7.37
N VAL A 275 15.18 10.98 8.09
CA VAL A 275 15.72 11.13 9.45
C VAL A 275 17.11 11.76 9.44
N ARG A 276 17.92 11.47 8.43
CA ARG A 276 19.22 12.13 8.24
C ARG A 276 19.05 13.61 7.93
N PHE A 277 18.19 13.94 6.98
CA PHE A 277 17.89 15.34 6.65
C PHE A 277 17.44 16.12 7.88
N PHE A 278 16.52 15.57 8.68
CA PHE A 278 16.05 16.22 9.89
C PHE A 278 17.17 16.37 10.94
N ALA A 279 17.93 15.30 11.15
CA ALA A 279 19.03 15.30 12.13
C ALA A 279 20.18 16.23 11.76
N ASP A 280 20.51 16.33 10.46
CA ASP A 280 21.66 17.11 9.97
C ASP A 280 21.32 18.58 9.74
N ALA A 281 20.12 18.86 9.19
CA ALA A 281 19.78 20.18 8.70
C ALA A 281 18.68 20.90 9.50
N VAL A 282 17.81 20.18 10.23
CA VAL A 282 16.65 20.79 10.90
C VAL A 282 16.84 20.87 12.42
N LEU A 283 17.20 19.75 13.06
CA LEU A 283 17.33 19.66 14.50
C LEU A 283 18.32 20.69 15.09
N PRO A 284 19.50 20.97 14.48
CA PRO A 284 20.41 21.98 14.99
C PRO A 284 19.80 23.38 15.10
N PHE A 285 18.96 23.80 14.16
CA PHE A 285 18.24 25.07 14.25
C PHE A 285 17.24 25.11 15.42
N ILE A 286 16.60 23.98 15.74
CA ILE A 286 15.70 23.89 16.89
C ILE A 286 16.52 24.00 18.18
N GLN A 287 17.62 23.27 18.29
CA GLN A 287 18.45 23.20 19.49
C GLN A 287 19.20 24.48 19.83
N GLN A 288 19.38 25.41 18.87
CA GLN A 288 19.93 26.73 19.14
C GLN A 288 19.10 27.51 20.18
N THR A 289 17.79 27.28 20.23
CA THR A 289 16.86 28.00 21.11
C THR A 289 16.15 27.08 22.12
N LEU A 290 16.11 25.78 21.85
CA LEU A 290 15.53 24.74 22.69
C LEU A 290 16.54 23.57 22.79
N PRO A 291 17.59 23.70 23.63
CA PRO A 291 18.63 22.66 23.73
C PRO A 291 18.11 21.30 24.17
N GLU A 292 16.99 21.27 24.90
CA GLU A 292 16.29 20.07 25.36
C GLU A 292 15.49 19.35 24.26
N ALA A 293 15.34 19.95 23.07
CA ALA A 293 14.62 19.34 21.96
C ALA A 293 15.29 18.04 21.50
N ARG A 294 14.49 17.00 21.34
CA ARG A 294 14.95 15.67 20.97
C ARG A 294 14.20 15.15 19.75
N LEU A 295 14.94 14.41 18.91
CA LEU A 295 14.37 13.58 17.85
C LEU A 295 14.42 12.12 18.30
N VAL A 296 13.26 11.45 18.32
CA VAL A 296 13.17 10.04 18.65
C VAL A 296 12.75 9.27 17.39
N ILE A 297 13.66 8.44 16.89
CA ILE A 297 13.51 7.65 15.68
C ILE A 297 13.05 6.24 16.10
N VAL A 298 11.77 5.94 15.83
CA VAL A 298 11.14 4.68 16.21
C VAL A 298 10.92 3.81 14.99
N GLY A 299 11.58 2.64 14.96
CA GLY A 299 11.34 1.74 13.85
C GLY A 299 12.31 0.59 13.66
N SER A 300 11.86 -0.38 12.88
CA SER A 300 12.57 -1.64 12.68
C SER A 300 13.79 -1.50 11.78
N ARG A 301 14.78 -2.39 12.02
CA ARG A 301 15.94 -2.62 11.15
C ARG A 301 16.74 -1.36 10.80
N PRO A 302 17.15 -0.55 11.79
CA PRO A 302 17.95 0.62 11.50
C PRO A 302 19.26 0.26 10.80
N THR A 303 19.55 1.00 9.72
CA THR A 303 20.85 0.90 9.02
C THR A 303 21.98 1.37 9.93
N PRO A 304 23.25 1.03 9.64
CA PRO A 304 24.38 1.56 10.41
C PRO A 304 24.39 3.09 10.47
N GLU A 305 24.02 3.76 9.39
CA GLU A 305 23.93 5.23 9.32
C GLU A 305 22.88 5.77 10.30
N VAL A 306 21.69 5.15 10.36
CA VAL A 306 20.64 5.56 11.30
C VAL A 306 21.05 5.29 12.75
N ARG A 307 21.72 4.15 13.03
CA ARG A 307 22.22 3.86 14.37
C ARG A 307 23.22 4.91 14.85
N ALA A 308 24.13 5.33 13.96
CA ALA A 308 25.11 6.36 14.27
C ALA A 308 24.47 7.72 14.63
N LEU A 309 23.26 8.03 14.14
CA LEU A 309 22.53 9.21 14.59
C LEU A 309 22.20 9.18 16.08
N GLY A 310 21.94 7.98 16.64
CA GLY A 310 21.63 7.81 18.07
C GLY A 310 22.82 8.10 19.01
N GLU A 311 24.03 8.25 18.49
CA GLU A 311 25.21 8.63 19.25
C GLU A 311 25.32 10.17 19.43
N ARG A 312 24.47 10.93 18.70
CA ARG A 312 24.45 12.38 18.76
C ARG A 312 23.58 12.89 19.92
N PRO A 313 23.97 13.99 20.59
CA PRO A 313 23.12 14.62 21.59
C PRO A 313 21.72 15.00 21.04
N GLY A 314 20.68 14.70 21.81
CA GLY A 314 19.30 15.01 21.42
C GLY A 314 18.67 14.04 20.41
N ILE A 315 19.33 12.95 20.02
CA ILE A 315 18.74 11.94 19.14
C ILE A 315 18.71 10.59 19.85
N ALA A 316 17.57 9.90 19.73
CA ALA A 316 17.41 8.54 20.21
C ALA A 316 16.91 7.64 19.07
N VAL A 317 17.50 6.45 18.93
CA VAL A 317 17.10 5.44 17.94
C VAL A 317 16.67 4.17 18.70
N THR A 318 15.38 3.84 18.66
CA THR A 318 14.85 2.73 19.47
C THR A 318 15.09 1.36 18.86
N GLY A 319 15.23 1.29 17.54
CA GLY A 319 15.08 0.03 16.83
C GLY A 319 13.61 -0.45 16.81
N THR A 320 13.43 -1.77 16.69
CA THR A 320 12.08 -2.37 16.72
C THR A 320 11.47 -2.28 18.10
N VAL A 321 10.29 -1.70 18.19
CA VAL A 321 9.48 -1.65 19.42
C VAL A 321 8.25 -2.54 19.28
N PRO A 322 7.72 -3.08 20.39
CA PRO A 322 6.47 -3.86 20.35
C PRO A 322 5.27 -3.05 19.91
N ASP A 323 5.23 -1.76 20.28
CA ASP A 323 4.14 -0.83 20.00
C ASP A 323 4.68 0.59 19.78
N VAL A 324 4.24 1.25 18.72
CA VAL A 324 4.65 2.63 18.39
C VAL A 324 3.73 3.68 19.04
N ARG A 325 2.52 3.28 19.44
CA ARG A 325 1.49 4.19 19.98
C ARG A 325 1.94 4.97 21.22
N PRO A 326 2.64 4.36 22.20
CA PRO A 326 3.18 5.11 23.34
C PRO A 326 4.06 6.29 22.94
N TYR A 327 4.86 6.11 21.89
CA TYR A 327 5.73 7.17 21.38
C TYR A 327 4.96 8.29 20.71
N LEU A 328 3.90 7.97 19.97
CA LEU A 328 3.01 8.98 19.34
C LEU A 328 2.15 9.70 20.38
N ALA A 329 1.62 8.96 21.38
CA ALA A 329 0.74 9.51 22.41
C ALA A 329 1.43 10.56 23.30
N HIS A 330 2.72 10.38 23.57
CA HIS A 330 3.46 11.23 24.49
C HIS A 330 4.45 12.19 23.83
N ALA A 331 4.62 12.14 22.50
CA ALA A 331 5.40 13.14 21.77
C ALA A 331 4.67 14.49 21.73
N GLN A 332 5.42 15.59 21.71
CA GLN A 332 4.86 16.90 21.45
C GLN A 332 4.42 17.05 20.00
N GLY A 333 5.02 16.29 19.08
CA GLY A 333 4.62 16.19 17.69
C GLY A 333 5.37 15.11 16.94
N ALA A 334 4.79 14.68 15.83
CA ALA A 334 5.45 13.83 14.86
C ALA A 334 6.12 14.67 13.76
N VAL A 335 7.18 14.15 13.18
CA VAL A 335 7.85 14.76 12.04
C VAL A 335 7.83 13.83 10.83
N ALA A 336 7.50 14.36 9.67
CA ALA A 336 7.50 13.64 8.41
C ALA A 336 8.30 14.43 7.34
N PRO A 337 9.63 14.56 7.50
CA PRO A 337 10.48 15.40 6.64
C PRO A 337 10.91 14.63 5.38
N LEU A 338 9.97 14.03 4.68
CA LEU A 338 10.23 13.20 3.51
C LEU A 338 10.49 14.11 2.30
N ARG A 339 11.69 14.04 1.72
CA ARG A 339 12.03 14.75 0.47
C ARG A 339 11.58 13.96 -0.77
N ILE A 340 11.34 12.70 -0.59
CA ILE A 340 10.85 11.79 -1.62
C ILE A 340 9.80 10.90 -0.98
N ALA A 341 8.57 11.03 -1.44
CA ALA A 341 7.43 10.22 -1.01
C ALA A 341 6.49 10.01 -2.20
N ARG A 342 5.70 8.94 -2.15
CA ARG A 342 4.63 8.66 -3.07
C ARG A 342 3.42 8.18 -2.29
N GLY A 343 2.26 8.67 -2.69
CA GLY A 343 0.99 8.30 -2.09
C GLY A 343 0.88 8.63 -0.60
N VAL A 344 -0.22 8.24 -0.02
CA VAL A 344 -0.54 8.52 1.37
C VAL A 344 0.44 7.86 2.34
N GLN A 345 1.03 8.65 3.20
CA GLN A 345 2.02 8.18 4.18
C GLN A 345 1.33 7.67 5.45
N ASN A 346 1.28 6.35 5.64
CA ASN A 346 0.64 5.74 6.81
C ASN A 346 1.11 6.33 8.14
N LYS A 347 2.41 6.65 8.28
CA LYS A 347 2.97 7.26 9.50
C LYS A 347 2.35 8.61 9.84
N VAL A 348 1.94 9.38 8.82
CA VAL A 348 1.23 10.65 9.00
C VAL A 348 -0.18 10.39 9.49
N LEU A 349 -0.91 9.46 8.86
CA LEU A 349 -2.24 9.06 9.29
C LEU A 349 -2.26 8.46 10.69
N GLU A 350 -1.28 7.62 11.02
CA GLU A 350 -1.12 7.01 12.35
C GLU A 350 -0.88 8.06 13.44
N ALA A 351 -0.01 9.04 13.18
CA ALA A 351 0.23 10.15 14.09
C ALA A 351 -1.03 11.02 14.27
N MET A 352 -1.68 11.38 13.17
CA MET A 352 -2.94 12.15 13.19
C MET A 352 -4.05 11.40 13.95
N ALA A 353 -4.19 10.09 13.72
CA ALA A 353 -5.16 9.24 14.43
C ALA A 353 -4.91 9.23 15.96
N MET A 354 -3.65 9.24 16.39
CA MET A 354 -3.25 9.37 17.79
C MET A 354 -3.42 10.78 18.34
N GLY A 355 -3.98 11.72 17.58
CA GLY A 355 -4.06 13.13 18.01
C GLY A 355 -2.69 13.79 18.16
N CYS A 356 -1.65 13.25 17.54
CA CYS A 356 -0.30 13.80 17.53
C CYS A 356 -0.15 14.75 16.34
N PRO A 357 0.05 16.08 16.54
CA PRO A 357 0.26 17.02 15.45
C PRO A 357 1.51 16.68 14.64
N VAL A 358 1.45 16.90 13.33
CA VAL A 358 2.53 16.52 12.40
C VAL A 358 3.14 17.75 11.75
N VAL A 359 4.47 17.84 11.81
CA VAL A 359 5.27 18.76 11.00
C VAL A 359 5.82 17.99 9.81
N ALA A 360 5.54 18.45 8.60
CA ALA A 360 5.81 17.68 7.40
C ALA A 360 6.40 18.53 6.25
N THR A 361 7.04 17.87 5.31
CA THR A 361 7.34 18.44 4.00
C THR A 361 6.12 18.29 3.08
N PRO A 362 5.99 19.09 2.00
CA PRO A 362 4.92 18.94 1.02
C PRO A 362 4.84 17.52 0.46
N GLN A 363 6.00 16.88 0.21
CA GLN A 363 6.10 15.53 -0.33
C GLN A 363 5.52 14.47 0.62
N ALA A 364 5.61 14.69 1.94
CA ALA A 364 5.03 13.78 2.92
C ALA A 364 3.49 13.82 2.98
N LEU A 365 2.92 14.93 2.52
CA LEU A 365 1.47 15.15 2.46
C LEU A 365 0.89 14.88 1.07
N ASP A 366 1.74 14.53 0.11
CA ASP A 366 1.32 14.20 -1.22
C ASP A 366 0.33 13.02 -1.21
N GLY A 367 -0.84 13.22 -1.83
CA GLY A 367 -1.94 12.26 -1.78
C GLY A 367 -2.86 12.36 -0.55
N LEU A 368 -2.57 13.24 0.42
CA LEU A 368 -3.51 13.52 1.50
C LEU A 368 -4.55 14.55 1.05
N ARG A 369 -5.82 14.28 1.39
CA ARG A 369 -6.91 15.23 1.15
C ARG A 369 -6.76 16.43 2.07
N ALA A 370 -7.05 17.61 1.55
CA ALA A 370 -7.16 18.81 2.38
C ALA A 370 -8.31 18.63 3.39
N CYS A 371 -8.00 18.83 4.66
CA CYS A 371 -8.98 18.76 5.72
C CYS A 371 -9.40 20.17 6.12
N ASN A 372 -10.70 20.44 6.13
CA ASN A 372 -11.24 21.74 6.50
C ASN A 372 -10.86 22.10 7.94
N GLY A 373 -10.31 23.31 8.12
CA GLY A 373 -9.95 23.84 9.44
C GLY A 373 -8.71 23.21 10.08
N MET A 374 -7.95 22.40 9.35
CA MET A 374 -6.68 21.87 9.78
C MET A 374 -5.53 22.81 9.39
N ASP A 375 -4.79 23.28 10.38
CA ASP A 375 -3.57 24.05 10.16
C ASP A 375 -2.40 23.09 9.90
N TRP A 376 -2.09 22.85 8.64
CA TRP A 376 -0.94 22.04 8.26
C TRP A 376 0.37 22.77 8.61
N LEU A 377 1.22 22.10 9.37
CA LEU A 377 2.56 22.59 9.68
C LEU A 377 3.53 22.08 8.59
N VAL A 378 3.57 22.79 7.46
CA VAL A 378 4.27 22.34 6.25
C VAL A 378 5.35 23.31 5.84
N ALA A 379 6.55 22.80 5.65
CA ALA A 379 7.66 23.52 5.05
C ALA A 379 8.61 22.57 4.35
N GLU A 380 9.29 23.03 3.31
CA GLU A 380 10.25 22.22 2.54
C GLU A 380 11.68 22.47 3.01
N GLU A 381 12.01 23.75 3.25
CA GLU A 381 13.37 24.17 3.62
C GLU A 381 13.65 23.90 5.12
N PRO A 382 14.92 23.64 5.49
CA PRO A 382 15.29 23.26 6.86
C PRO A 382 14.91 24.29 7.91
N GLU A 383 15.18 25.57 7.68
CA GLU A 383 14.94 26.63 8.66
C GLU A 383 13.44 26.89 8.91
N PRO A 384 12.56 27.05 7.90
CA PRO A 384 11.12 27.09 8.09
C PRO A 384 10.56 25.84 8.77
N LEU A 385 11.05 24.64 8.40
CA LEU A 385 10.64 23.39 9.02
C LEU A 385 11.01 23.35 10.51
N ALA A 386 12.22 23.82 10.85
CA ALA A 386 12.67 23.96 12.23
C ALA A 386 11.81 24.97 13.01
N ALA A 387 11.43 26.09 12.38
CA ALA A 387 10.57 27.10 13.01
C ALA A 387 9.19 26.52 13.37
N LEU A 388 8.57 25.72 12.47
CA LEU A 388 7.31 25.04 12.72
C LEU A 388 7.43 23.99 13.84
N ALA A 389 8.49 23.17 13.80
CA ALA A 389 8.74 22.17 14.83
C ALA A 389 8.99 22.80 16.20
N ARG A 390 9.74 23.89 16.26
CA ARG A 390 9.97 24.68 17.48
C ARG A 390 8.67 25.26 18.02
N ARG A 391 7.85 25.88 17.16
CA ARG A 391 6.53 26.40 17.53
C ARG A 391 5.70 25.30 18.18
N LEU A 392 5.67 24.11 17.58
CA LEU A 392 4.91 22.97 18.09
C LEU A 392 5.42 22.51 19.47
N LEU A 393 6.74 22.46 19.70
CA LEU A 393 7.32 22.12 20.99
C LEU A 393 6.97 23.13 22.09
N GLN A 394 6.80 24.40 21.72
CA GLN A 394 6.48 25.51 22.65
C GLN A 394 4.98 25.69 22.91
N LEU A 395 4.09 25.02 22.15
CA LEU A 395 2.65 25.13 22.37
C LEU A 395 2.25 24.65 23.78
N ARG A 396 1.32 25.37 24.38
CA ARG A 396 0.65 24.92 25.60
C ARG A 396 -0.10 23.62 25.35
N GLY A 397 -0.30 22.83 26.40
CA GLY A 397 -0.95 21.53 26.30
C GLY A 397 -2.32 21.58 25.61
N GLU A 398 -3.16 22.57 25.97
CA GLU A 398 -4.48 22.78 25.36
C GLU A 398 -4.45 23.15 23.88
N GLU A 399 -3.52 24.01 23.48
CA GLU A 399 -3.37 24.41 22.06
C GLU A 399 -2.91 23.23 21.21
N ARG A 400 -1.96 22.43 21.74
CA ARG A 400 -1.48 21.22 21.10
C ARG A 400 -2.58 20.17 21.00
N ALA A 401 -3.36 19.98 22.06
CA ALA A 401 -4.50 19.07 22.06
C ALA A 401 -5.54 19.45 20.98
N ARG A 402 -5.87 20.74 20.83
CA ARG A 402 -6.77 21.21 19.76
C ARG A 402 -6.26 20.91 18.35
N LEU A 403 -4.95 21.07 18.12
CA LEU A 403 -4.35 20.68 16.83
C LEU A 403 -4.46 19.17 16.59
N GLY A 404 -4.19 18.37 17.61
CA GLY A 404 -4.32 16.92 17.58
C GLY A 404 -5.76 16.45 17.33
N GLU A 405 -6.73 17.06 17.99
CA GLU A 405 -8.16 16.78 17.80
C GLU A 405 -8.62 17.06 16.36
N LYS A 406 -8.20 18.18 15.78
CA LYS A 406 -8.49 18.50 14.38
C LYS A 406 -7.84 17.47 13.41
N ALA A 407 -6.59 17.09 13.69
CA ALA A 407 -5.90 16.08 12.89
C ALA A 407 -6.61 14.72 12.96
N ARG A 408 -7.02 14.28 14.16
CA ARG A 408 -7.77 13.04 14.36
C ARG A 408 -9.14 13.09 13.69
N ALA A 409 -9.89 14.17 13.83
CA ALA A 409 -11.20 14.35 13.20
C ALA A 409 -11.11 14.19 11.68
N CYS A 410 -10.12 14.81 11.06
CA CYS A 410 -9.83 14.68 9.63
C CYS A 410 -9.60 13.21 9.21
N VAL A 411 -8.83 12.48 9.99
CA VAL A 411 -8.53 11.07 9.69
C VAL A 411 -9.77 10.19 9.86
N ILE A 412 -10.57 10.41 10.90
CA ILE A 412 -11.82 9.69 11.11
C ILE A 412 -12.79 9.92 9.94
N GLU A 413 -12.89 11.17 9.46
CA GLU A 413 -13.80 11.55 8.38
C GLU A 413 -13.37 11.01 7.02
N HIS A 414 -12.05 11.00 6.71
CA HIS A 414 -11.59 10.78 5.33
C HIS A 414 -10.74 9.54 5.12
N TYR A 415 -10.28 8.87 6.19
CA TYR A 415 -9.33 7.76 6.10
C TYR A 415 -9.78 6.51 6.85
N SER A 416 -11.09 6.30 6.98
CA SER A 416 -11.64 5.05 7.49
C SER A 416 -11.44 3.91 6.50
N TRP A 417 -10.84 2.80 6.97
CA TRP A 417 -10.70 1.59 6.14
C TRP A 417 -12.04 1.08 5.63
N SER A 418 -13.10 1.12 6.45
CA SER A 418 -14.41 0.59 6.06
C SER A 418 -14.98 1.36 4.87
N GLU A 419 -14.96 2.67 4.89
CA GLU A 419 -15.50 3.51 3.81
C GLU A 419 -14.74 3.29 2.49
N HIS A 420 -13.42 3.25 2.56
CA HIS A 420 -12.60 3.02 1.37
C HIS A 420 -12.81 1.62 0.80
N LEU A 421 -12.85 0.59 1.66
CA LEU A 421 -12.96 -0.81 1.23
C LEU A 421 -14.37 -1.19 0.79
N ASP A 422 -15.42 -0.47 1.21
CA ASP A 422 -16.78 -0.64 0.67
C ASP A 422 -16.84 -0.37 -0.83
N ARG A 423 -15.98 0.53 -1.34
CA ARG A 423 -15.84 0.72 -2.80
C ARG A 423 -15.30 -0.52 -3.49
N LEU A 424 -14.32 -1.20 -2.87
CA LEU A 424 -13.79 -2.46 -3.39
C LEU A 424 -14.84 -3.58 -3.34
N VAL A 425 -15.63 -3.64 -2.27
CA VAL A 425 -16.75 -4.60 -2.17
C VAL A 425 -17.72 -4.41 -3.34
N ARG A 426 -18.08 -3.14 -3.64
CA ARG A 426 -18.96 -2.85 -4.81
C ARG A 426 -18.35 -3.30 -6.13
N LEU A 427 -17.04 -3.07 -6.35
CA LEU A 427 -16.35 -3.53 -7.57
C LEU A 427 -16.34 -5.06 -7.68
N LEU A 428 -16.20 -5.78 -6.55
CA LEU A 428 -16.26 -7.24 -6.51
C LEU A 428 -17.67 -7.78 -6.64
N GLN A 429 -18.71 -7.00 -6.30
CA GLN A 429 -20.12 -7.39 -6.38
C GLN A 429 -20.78 -6.96 -7.69
N ALA A 430 -20.16 -6.06 -8.46
CA ALA A 430 -20.69 -5.63 -9.74
C ALA A 430 -20.93 -6.84 -10.64
N GLU A 431 -22.12 -6.92 -11.22
CA GLU A 431 -22.40 -7.90 -12.28
C GLU A 431 -21.75 -7.38 -13.58
N PRO A 432 -21.15 -8.26 -14.39
CA PRO A 432 -20.65 -7.86 -15.68
C PRO A 432 -21.80 -7.29 -16.52
N GLU A 433 -21.60 -6.14 -17.13
CA GLU A 433 -22.58 -5.58 -18.06
C GLU A 433 -22.83 -6.61 -19.17
N PRO A 434 -24.10 -6.94 -19.48
CA PRO A 434 -24.38 -7.82 -20.58
C PRO A 434 -23.83 -7.17 -21.87
N GLU A 435 -22.99 -7.91 -22.60
CA GLU A 435 -22.53 -7.48 -23.92
C GLU A 435 -23.75 -7.00 -24.71
N SER A 436 -23.72 -5.73 -25.15
CA SER A 436 -24.71 -5.19 -26.07
C SER A 436 -24.62 -6.03 -27.35
N ASN A 437 -25.54 -6.98 -27.50
CA ASN A 437 -25.66 -7.79 -28.68
C ASN A 437 -25.91 -6.82 -29.85
N PRO A 438 -25.01 -6.69 -30.85
CA PRO A 438 -25.32 -5.92 -32.02
C PRO A 438 -26.56 -6.56 -32.66
N GLY A 439 -27.68 -5.86 -32.57
CA GLY A 439 -28.94 -6.34 -33.14
C GLY A 439 -28.73 -6.77 -34.60
N PRO A 440 -29.50 -7.73 -35.10
CA PRO A 440 -29.35 -8.22 -36.46
C PRO A 440 -29.45 -7.02 -37.43
N GLU A 441 -28.44 -6.90 -38.26
CA GLU A 441 -28.45 -5.92 -39.38
C GLU A 441 -29.78 -6.07 -40.14
N PRO A 442 -30.46 -4.99 -40.45
CA PRO A 442 -31.69 -5.06 -41.27
C PRO A 442 -31.29 -5.63 -42.64
N ILE A 443 -31.82 -6.81 -42.95
CA ILE A 443 -31.73 -7.44 -44.25
C ILE A 443 -32.28 -6.44 -45.25
N GLY A 444 -31.43 -5.88 -46.11
CA GLY A 444 -31.81 -4.97 -47.16
C GLY A 444 -32.88 -5.59 -48.03
N ALA A 445 -34.05 -4.92 -48.11
CA ALA A 445 -35.03 -5.18 -49.09
C ALA A 445 -34.52 -4.64 -50.44
N GLU A 446 -34.06 -5.55 -51.29
CA GLU A 446 -33.93 -5.27 -52.69
C GLU A 446 -35.34 -5.12 -53.30
N SER A 447 -35.58 -4.04 -53.95
CA SER A 447 -36.62 -3.87 -54.96
C SER A 447 -36.09 -2.98 -56.08
#